data_b69dd650829f8ed25603e78044842dc6
#
_entry.id   b69dd650829f8ed25603e78044842dc6
#
_cell.length_a   1.000
_cell.length_b   1.000
_cell.length_c   1.000
_cell.angle_alpha   90.00
_cell.angle_beta   90.00
_cell.angle_gamma   90.00
#
_symmetry.space_group_name_H-M   'P 1'
#
loop_
_entity.id
_entity.type
_entity.pdbx_description
1 polymer ?
#
loop_
_entity_poly.entity_id
_entity_poly.type
_entity_poly.pdbx_seq_one_letter_code
_entity_poly.pdbx_strand_id
1 'polypeptide(L)'
;MKTAVITQARMTSTRLPGKVLREAAGVTMLEHHLARLTAAGLPVVVATTTNLDDDPVAVLADKLGAGVVRGSEHDVLSRFALAVREFEPDVVVRVTSDCPLIDGDVVRRGVDAWAAAGDPTLYASNALERTYPRGLDFEVFSAEALLEADRLATETPHREHVTPWLYTDDARPKLNLPWERDASAYRITLDTPEDMQLLRILIEEHDAHRLDAAGLVTLLEAHPELVGINAQIEQKKLGQ
;
A
#
# COMPACT_ATOMS: atom_id res chain seq x y z
N MET A 1 18.25 11.87 -4.97
CA MET A 1 17.44 11.16 -3.96
C MET A 1 16.82 9.97 -4.65
N LYS A 2 17.19 8.75 -4.25
CA LYS A 2 16.69 7.49 -4.79
C LYS A 2 15.47 7.07 -3.98
N THR A 3 14.30 7.05 -4.60
CA THR A 3 13.05 6.64 -3.95
C THR A 3 12.69 5.22 -4.36
N ALA A 4 12.18 4.41 -3.45
CA ALA A 4 11.57 3.12 -3.76
C ALA A 4 10.22 2.97 -3.06
N VAL A 5 9.23 2.47 -3.79
CA VAL A 5 7.99 1.96 -3.21
C VAL A 5 8.26 0.53 -2.75
N ILE A 6 8.03 0.25 -1.47
CA ILE A 6 8.07 -1.10 -0.94
C ILE A 6 6.65 -1.52 -0.60
N THR A 7 6.19 -2.60 -1.21
CA THR A 7 4.86 -3.17 -0.99
C THR A 7 4.96 -4.59 -0.46
N GLN A 8 4.21 -4.91 0.60
CA GLN A 8 4.16 -6.27 1.11
C GLN A 8 3.05 -7.08 0.44
N ALA A 9 3.35 -8.32 0.05
CA ALA A 9 2.39 -9.26 -0.52
C ALA A 9 2.63 -10.66 0.02
N ARG A 10 1.55 -11.42 0.31
CA ARG A 10 1.59 -12.82 0.68
C ARG A 10 0.27 -13.54 0.38
N MET A 11 0.33 -14.88 0.26
CA MET A 11 -0.84 -15.72 -0.01
C MET A 11 -1.69 -15.99 1.24
N THR A 12 -1.10 -15.92 2.44
CA THR A 12 -1.70 -16.32 3.72
C THR A 12 -2.60 -15.24 4.34
N SER A 13 -3.52 -14.65 3.54
CA SER A 13 -4.55 -13.76 4.08
C SER A 13 -5.65 -14.58 4.76
N THR A 14 -6.02 -14.23 6.00
CA THR A 14 -7.01 -14.98 6.79
C THR A 14 -8.44 -14.81 6.27
N ARG A 15 -8.83 -13.60 5.81
CA ARG A 15 -10.19 -13.29 5.33
C ARG A 15 -10.40 -13.64 3.87
N LEU A 16 -9.35 -13.55 3.06
CA LEU A 16 -9.39 -13.84 1.62
C LEU A 16 -8.05 -14.44 1.17
N PRO A 17 -7.83 -15.75 1.35
CA PRO A 17 -6.59 -16.41 0.95
C PRO A 17 -6.28 -16.21 -0.53
N GLY A 18 -5.00 -15.97 -0.85
CA GLY A 18 -4.54 -15.75 -2.22
C GLY A 18 -5.03 -14.46 -2.86
N LYS A 19 -5.54 -13.50 -2.08
CA LYS A 19 -6.20 -12.27 -2.58
C LYS A 19 -5.37 -11.52 -3.64
N VAL A 20 -4.06 -11.45 -3.47
CA VAL A 20 -3.16 -10.69 -4.36
C VAL A 20 -3.02 -11.30 -5.76
N LEU A 21 -3.25 -12.62 -5.91
CA LEU A 21 -3.23 -13.33 -7.19
C LEU A 21 -4.63 -13.58 -7.78
N ARG A 22 -5.71 -13.12 -7.13
CA ARG A 22 -7.05 -13.14 -7.74
C ARG A 22 -7.12 -12.14 -8.88
N GLU A 23 -7.96 -12.46 -9.87
CA GLU A 23 -8.02 -11.72 -11.13
C GLU A 23 -9.29 -10.88 -11.28
N ALA A 24 -9.14 -9.74 -11.96
CA ALA A 24 -10.20 -8.98 -12.59
C ALA A 24 -9.74 -8.57 -13.99
N ALA A 25 -10.60 -8.68 -14.99
CA ALA A 25 -10.28 -8.45 -16.40
C ALA A 25 -9.07 -9.29 -16.92
N GLY A 26 -8.87 -10.50 -16.37
CA GLY A 26 -7.77 -11.39 -16.76
C GLY A 26 -6.39 -10.97 -16.24
N VAL A 27 -6.33 -10.01 -15.30
CA VAL A 27 -5.10 -9.46 -14.69
C VAL A 27 -5.18 -9.62 -13.18
N THR A 28 -4.08 -10.05 -12.54
CA THR A 28 -4.07 -10.23 -11.08
C THR A 28 -4.14 -8.90 -10.33
N MET A 29 -4.67 -8.92 -9.11
CA MET A 29 -4.75 -7.71 -8.27
C MET A 29 -3.36 -7.13 -7.97
N LEU A 30 -2.34 -7.98 -7.78
CA LEU A 30 -0.96 -7.53 -7.64
C LEU A 30 -0.44 -6.85 -8.91
N GLU A 31 -0.77 -7.38 -10.09
CA GLU A 31 -0.36 -6.77 -11.36
C GLU A 31 -1.04 -5.41 -11.58
N HIS A 32 -2.34 -5.27 -11.28
CA HIS A 32 -3.02 -3.97 -11.27
C HIS A 32 -2.29 -2.98 -10.35
N HIS A 33 -1.97 -3.39 -9.12
CA HIS A 33 -1.26 -2.58 -8.14
C HIS A 33 0.12 -2.11 -8.66
N LEU A 34 0.94 -3.06 -9.14
CA LEU A 34 2.30 -2.76 -9.61
C LEU A 34 2.28 -1.87 -10.86
N ALA A 35 1.37 -2.14 -11.81
CA ALA A 35 1.26 -1.36 -13.04
C ALA A 35 0.97 0.12 -12.77
N ARG A 36 0.08 0.42 -11.81
CA ARG A 36 -0.28 1.80 -11.45
C ARG A 36 0.87 2.57 -10.81
N LEU A 37 1.66 1.92 -9.96
CA LEU A 37 2.86 2.52 -9.35
C LEU A 37 3.98 2.72 -10.38
N THR A 38 4.20 1.73 -11.23
CA THR A 38 5.22 1.79 -12.28
C THR A 38 4.88 2.85 -13.34
N ALA A 39 3.60 2.99 -13.73
CA ALA A 39 3.15 4.03 -14.65
C ALA A 39 3.45 5.45 -14.17
N ALA A 40 3.43 5.68 -12.84
CA ALA A 40 3.86 6.93 -12.24
C ALA A 40 5.39 7.08 -12.16
N GLY A 41 6.17 6.13 -12.70
CA GLY A 41 7.64 6.15 -12.70
C GLY A 41 8.26 5.89 -11.34
N LEU A 42 7.57 5.19 -10.45
CA LEU A 42 8.05 4.82 -9.12
C LEU A 42 8.66 3.40 -9.18
N PRO A 43 9.95 3.21 -8.84
CA PRO A 43 10.54 1.89 -8.68
C PRO A 43 9.84 1.13 -7.55
N VAL A 44 9.42 -0.12 -7.82
CA VAL A 44 8.66 -0.93 -6.87
C VAL A 44 9.47 -2.15 -6.44
N VAL A 45 9.45 -2.45 -5.14
CA VAL A 45 9.99 -3.67 -4.53
C VAL A 45 8.87 -4.40 -3.81
N VAL A 46 8.67 -5.68 -4.14
CA VAL A 46 7.71 -6.55 -3.47
C VAL A 46 8.42 -7.30 -2.35
N ALA A 47 7.99 -7.05 -1.11
CA ALA A 47 8.49 -7.72 0.09
C ALA A 47 7.56 -8.90 0.44
N THR A 48 7.90 -10.12 -0.02
CA THR A 48 7.14 -11.34 0.23
C THR A 48 7.81 -12.26 1.26
N THR A 49 7.23 -13.42 1.53
CA THR A 49 7.79 -14.34 2.53
C THR A 49 8.68 -15.42 1.90
N THR A 50 9.42 -16.13 2.75
CA THR A 50 10.18 -17.33 2.36
C THR A 50 9.32 -18.59 2.26
N ASN A 51 8.02 -18.51 2.53
CA ASN A 51 7.10 -19.62 2.40
C ASN A 51 6.95 -20.04 0.92
N LEU A 52 6.89 -21.34 0.65
CA LEU A 52 6.74 -21.85 -0.72
C LEU A 52 5.42 -21.40 -1.38
N ASP A 53 4.36 -21.20 -0.60
CA ASP A 53 3.07 -20.71 -1.09
C ASP A 53 3.19 -19.29 -1.69
N ASP A 54 4.22 -18.53 -1.33
CA ASP A 54 4.49 -17.19 -1.85
C ASP A 54 5.42 -17.17 -3.08
N ASP A 55 5.92 -18.35 -3.55
CA ASP A 55 6.71 -18.43 -4.77
C ASP A 55 5.99 -17.82 -5.99
N PRO A 56 4.69 -18.04 -6.22
CA PRO A 56 3.98 -17.40 -7.33
C PRO A 56 3.96 -15.87 -7.24
N VAL A 57 3.93 -15.29 -6.04
CA VAL A 57 4.01 -13.84 -5.81
C VAL A 57 5.37 -13.31 -6.24
N ALA A 58 6.46 -13.99 -5.81
CA ALA A 58 7.81 -13.59 -6.17
C ALA A 58 8.06 -13.70 -7.68
N VAL A 59 7.64 -14.80 -8.31
CA VAL A 59 7.76 -15.02 -9.76
C VAL A 59 6.99 -13.97 -10.55
N LEU A 60 5.77 -13.64 -10.13
CA LEU A 60 4.96 -12.62 -10.81
C LEU A 60 5.60 -11.23 -10.70
N ALA A 61 6.06 -10.86 -9.51
CA ALA A 61 6.71 -9.57 -9.28
C ALA A 61 7.97 -9.40 -10.14
N ASP A 62 8.84 -10.42 -10.19
CA ASP A 62 10.04 -10.44 -11.04
C ASP A 62 9.69 -10.34 -12.53
N LYS A 63 8.70 -11.10 -13.00
CA LYS A 63 8.20 -11.04 -14.38
C LYS A 63 7.71 -9.65 -14.78
N LEU A 64 7.13 -8.91 -13.82
CA LEU A 64 6.64 -7.54 -14.03
C LEU A 64 7.74 -6.47 -13.85
N GLY A 65 9.00 -6.88 -13.61
CA GLY A 65 10.14 -5.99 -13.45
C GLY A 65 10.22 -5.28 -12.11
N ALA A 66 9.47 -5.74 -11.09
CA ALA A 66 9.61 -5.26 -9.72
C ALA A 66 10.82 -5.93 -9.03
N GLY A 67 11.47 -5.21 -8.12
CA GLY A 67 12.41 -5.84 -7.19
C GLY A 67 11.69 -6.83 -6.27
N VAL A 68 12.37 -7.86 -5.81
CA VAL A 68 11.78 -8.87 -4.92
C VAL A 68 12.71 -9.14 -3.75
N VAL A 69 12.18 -9.04 -2.52
CA VAL A 69 12.85 -9.55 -1.32
C VAL A 69 11.97 -10.57 -0.62
N ARG A 70 12.60 -11.57 0.01
CA ARG A 70 11.88 -12.62 0.74
C ARG A 70 12.40 -12.73 2.17
N GLY A 71 11.49 -12.79 3.14
CA GLY A 71 11.87 -12.85 4.55
C GLY A 71 10.77 -13.42 5.44
N SER A 72 10.82 -13.09 6.74
CA SER A 72 9.88 -13.60 7.75
C SER A 72 8.42 -13.29 7.41
N GLU A 73 7.52 -14.24 7.62
CA GLU A 73 6.08 -14.03 7.48
C GLU A 73 5.53 -13.08 8.56
N HIS A 74 5.99 -13.25 9.80
CA HIS A 74 5.44 -12.53 10.96
C HIS A 74 6.13 -11.19 11.22
N ASP A 75 7.37 -11.04 10.77
CA ASP A 75 8.15 -9.81 10.93
C ASP A 75 8.23 -9.05 9.60
N VAL A 76 7.16 -8.28 9.33
CA VAL A 76 7.05 -7.49 8.10
C VAL A 76 8.07 -6.36 8.07
N LEU A 77 8.32 -5.72 9.21
CA LEU A 77 9.32 -4.64 9.32
C LEU A 77 10.71 -5.13 8.90
N SER A 78 11.12 -6.35 9.31
CA SER A 78 12.40 -6.91 8.89
C SER A 78 12.48 -7.13 7.37
N ARG A 79 11.36 -7.48 6.69
CA ARG A 79 11.33 -7.58 5.22
C ARG A 79 11.51 -6.23 4.54
N PHE A 80 10.91 -5.17 5.10
CA PHE A 80 11.13 -3.80 4.60
C PHE A 80 12.57 -3.36 4.80
N ALA A 81 13.16 -3.64 5.97
CA ALA A 81 14.57 -3.36 6.22
C ALA A 81 15.52 -4.15 5.29
N LEU A 82 15.16 -5.40 4.95
CA LEU A 82 15.89 -6.18 3.95
C LEU A 82 15.84 -5.50 2.58
N ALA A 83 14.66 -5.04 2.14
CA ALA A 83 14.51 -4.30 0.90
C ALA A 83 15.35 -3.01 0.88
N VAL A 84 15.39 -2.27 1.98
CA VAL A 84 16.26 -1.08 2.09
C VAL A 84 17.73 -1.45 1.95
N ARG A 85 18.20 -2.52 2.61
CA ARG A 85 19.61 -2.95 2.52
C ARG A 85 20.00 -3.45 1.14
N GLU A 86 19.07 -4.07 0.40
CA GLU A 86 19.34 -4.65 -0.92
C GLU A 86 19.24 -3.61 -2.05
N PHE A 87 18.25 -2.74 -1.98
CA PHE A 87 17.97 -1.76 -3.04
C PHE A 87 18.52 -0.36 -2.75
N GLU A 88 18.96 -0.10 -1.53
CA GLU A 88 19.61 1.15 -1.10
C GLU A 88 18.86 2.43 -1.51
N PRO A 89 17.54 2.57 -1.23
CA PRO A 89 16.86 3.84 -1.42
C PRO A 89 17.25 4.85 -0.33
N ASP A 90 17.15 6.14 -0.63
CA ASP A 90 17.21 7.22 0.36
C ASP A 90 15.84 7.40 1.04
N VAL A 91 14.76 7.21 0.25
CA VAL A 91 13.36 7.41 0.65
C VAL A 91 12.55 6.16 0.36
N VAL A 92 11.78 5.76 1.35
CA VAL A 92 10.84 4.64 1.28
C VAL A 92 9.42 5.18 1.19
N VAL A 93 8.69 4.68 0.22
CA VAL A 93 7.23 4.78 0.18
C VAL A 93 6.66 3.42 0.56
N ARG A 94 5.80 3.37 1.58
CA ARG A 94 5.07 2.16 1.91
C ARG A 94 3.66 2.24 1.33
N VAL A 95 3.30 1.21 0.58
CA VAL A 95 1.94 0.95 0.10
C VAL A 95 1.65 -0.53 0.35
N THR A 96 0.42 -0.90 0.65
CA THR A 96 0.05 -2.30 0.82
C THR A 96 -0.54 -2.88 -0.47
N SER A 97 -0.18 -4.12 -0.82
CA SER A 97 -0.58 -4.74 -2.11
C SER A 97 -2.06 -5.10 -2.23
N ASP A 98 -2.83 -4.88 -1.17
CA ASP A 98 -4.29 -4.97 -1.17
C ASP A 98 -4.98 -3.69 -1.69
N CYS A 99 -4.22 -2.79 -2.30
CA CYS A 99 -4.68 -1.55 -2.92
C CYS A 99 -4.50 -1.63 -4.46
N PRO A 100 -5.27 -2.48 -5.20
CA PRO A 100 -5.08 -2.68 -6.64
C PRO A 100 -5.38 -1.43 -7.47
N LEU A 101 -6.17 -0.48 -6.94
CA LEU A 101 -6.51 0.78 -7.58
C LEU A 101 -5.72 1.98 -7.01
N ILE A 102 -4.60 1.73 -6.35
CA ILE A 102 -3.72 2.81 -5.85
C ILE A 102 -3.44 3.85 -6.95
N ASP A 103 -3.44 5.12 -6.60
CA ASP A 103 -3.11 6.19 -7.55
C ASP A 103 -1.63 6.58 -7.41
N GLY A 104 -0.83 6.18 -8.41
CA GLY A 104 0.60 6.43 -8.41
C GLY A 104 0.97 7.91 -8.45
N ASP A 105 0.15 8.77 -9.08
CA ASP A 105 0.38 10.21 -9.12
C ASP A 105 0.10 10.86 -7.76
N VAL A 106 -0.90 10.36 -7.01
CA VAL A 106 -1.13 10.78 -5.61
C VAL A 106 0.07 10.41 -4.75
N VAL A 107 0.59 9.19 -4.91
CA VAL A 107 1.81 8.73 -4.22
C VAL A 107 3.02 9.61 -4.57
N ARG A 108 3.22 9.93 -5.85
CA ARG A 108 4.32 10.79 -6.31
C ARG A 108 4.24 12.18 -5.70
N ARG A 109 3.05 12.81 -5.70
CA ARG A 109 2.85 14.11 -5.02
C ARG A 109 3.20 14.03 -3.53
N GLY A 110 2.92 12.91 -2.88
CA GLY A 110 3.33 12.67 -1.50
C GLY A 110 4.84 12.64 -1.32
N VAL A 111 5.57 11.98 -2.21
CA VAL A 111 7.05 11.98 -2.24
C VAL A 111 7.60 13.39 -2.44
N ASP A 112 7.03 14.15 -3.38
CA ASP A 112 7.46 15.52 -3.67
C ASP A 112 7.22 16.44 -2.47
N ALA A 113 6.08 16.32 -1.78
CA ALA A 113 5.77 17.08 -0.58
C ALA A 113 6.71 16.73 0.59
N TRP A 114 7.01 15.44 0.78
CA TRP A 114 7.99 14.99 1.78
C TRP A 114 9.38 15.57 1.48
N ALA A 115 9.82 15.51 0.23
CA ALA A 115 11.11 16.04 -0.19
C ALA A 115 11.20 17.56 -0.01
N ALA A 116 10.12 18.29 -0.33
CA ALA A 116 10.06 19.75 -0.18
C ALA A 116 10.14 20.22 1.28
N ALA A 117 9.70 19.37 2.23
CA ALA A 117 9.84 19.67 3.66
C ALA A 117 11.30 19.69 4.14
N GLY A 118 12.20 18.98 3.46
CA GLY A 118 13.64 19.00 3.73
C GLY A 118 14.07 18.42 5.07
N ASP A 119 13.19 17.68 5.76
CA ASP A 119 13.44 17.04 7.05
C ASP A 119 13.47 15.51 6.90
N PRO A 120 14.65 14.85 6.99
CA PRO A 120 14.77 13.41 6.84
C PRO A 120 14.12 12.61 7.99
N THR A 121 13.78 13.26 9.09
CA THR A 121 13.10 12.61 10.22
C THR A 121 11.57 12.60 10.07
N LEU A 122 11.05 13.34 9.09
CA LEU A 122 9.62 13.48 8.82
C LEU A 122 8.97 12.15 8.42
N TYR A 123 7.82 11.87 9.03
CA TYR A 123 6.88 10.85 8.58
C TYR A 123 5.70 11.53 7.90
N ALA A 124 5.44 11.19 6.64
CA ALA A 124 4.31 11.72 5.89
C ALA A 124 3.32 10.61 5.51
N SER A 125 2.03 10.89 5.57
CA SER A 125 0.98 9.96 5.13
C SER A 125 -0.30 10.73 4.78
N ASN A 126 -1.10 10.16 3.88
CA ASN A 126 -2.46 10.63 3.59
C ASN A 126 -3.53 9.96 4.48
N ALA A 127 -3.10 9.15 5.46
CA ALA A 127 -3.98 8.40 6.35
C ALA A 127 -3.93 8.84 7.82
N LEU A 128 -3.10 9.85 8.18
CA LEU A 128 -3.06 10.43 9.54
C LEU A 128 -4.40 11.07 9.89
N GLU A 129 -4.89 11.96 9.04
CA GLU A 129 -6.24 12.48 9.03
C GLU A 129 -6.82 12.17 7.64
N ARG A 130 -7.62 11.12 7.59
CA ARG A 130 -8.07 10.54 6.33
C ARG A 130 -9.07 11.43 5.60
N THR A 131 -8.78 11.73 4.34
CA THR A 131 -9.70 12.36 3.38
C THR A 131 -9.81 11.56 2.09
N TYR A 132 -8.83 10.70 1.79
CA TYR A 132 -8.87 9.79 0.65
C TYR A 132 -9.68 8.51 0.94
N PRO A 133 -10.26 7.88 -0.10
CA PRO A 133 -10.80 6.53 0.02
C PRO A 133 -9.78 5.56 0.62
N ARG A 134 -10.24 4.63 1.43
CA ARG A 134 -9.42 3.52 1.86
C ARG A 134 -9.06 2.63 0.68
N GLY A 135 -7.76 2.37 0.49
CA GLY A 135 -7.21 1.72 -0.70
C GLY A 135 -6.38 2.66 -1.59
N LEU A 136 -6.31 3.95 -1.22
CA LEU A 136 -5.36 4.92 -1.80
C LEU A 136 -4.31 5.36 -0.76
N ASP A 137 -4.08 4.53 0.26
CA ASP A 137 -3.21 4.85 1.40
C ASP A 137 -1.73 4.69 1.04
N PHE A 138 -0.92 5.65 1.46
CA PHE A 138 0.53 5.57 1.38
C PHE A 138 1.21 6.31 2.53
N GLU A 139 2.47 5.96 2.74
CA GLU A 139 3.33 6.54 3.77
C GLU A 139 4.70 6.82 3.16
N VAL A 140 5.33 7.93 3.53
CA VAL A 140 6.66 8.34 3.04
C VAL A 140 7.56 8.68 4.22
N PHE A 141 8.76 8.13 4.25
CA PHE A 141 9.76 8.33 5.30
C PHE A 141 11.16 7.99 4.78
N SER A 142 12.21 8.39 5.50
CA SER A 142 13.57 8.05 5.10
C SER A 142 13.90 6.56 5.33
N ALA A 143 14.79 6.02 4.52
CA ALA A 143 15.32 4.67 4.70
C ALA A 143 16.02 4.53 6.07
N GLU A 144 16.68 5.58 6.55
CA GLU A 144 17.31 5.61 7.86
C GLU A 144 16.30 5.43 8.99
N ALA A 145 15.16 6.14 8.93
CA ALA A 145 14.08 6.00 9.91
C ALA A 145 13.51 4.57 9.96
N LEU A 146 13.40 3.91 8.78
CA LEU A 146 12.96 2.51 8.73
C LEU A 146 14.00 1.56 9.37
N LEU A 147 15.28 1.75 9.07
CA LEU A 147 16.34 0.92 9.67
C LEU A 147 16.48 1.16 11.17
N GLU A 148 16.21 2.37 11.64
CA GLU A 148 16.13 2.68 13.07
C GLU A 148 14.95 1.94 13.71
N ALA A 149 13.75 1.98 13.10
CA ALA A 149 12.59 1.24 13.56
C ALA A 149 12.87 -0.27 13.60
N ASP A 150 13.50 -0.84 12.57
CA ASP A 150 13.88 -2.27 12.54
C ASP A 150 14.79 -2.67 13.71
N ARG A 151 15.69 -1.78 14.10
CA ARG A 151 16.63 -2.01 15.21
C ARG A 151 15.99 -1.88 16.60
N LEU A 152 15.04 -0.94 16.76
CA LEU A 152 14.52 -0.51 18.07
C LEU A 152 13.13 -1.03 18.40
N ALA A 153 12.27 -1.29 17.38
CA ALA A 153 10.93 -1.78 17.61
C ALA A 153 10.92 -3.25 18.05
N THR A 154 10.39 -3.49 19.24
CA THR A 154 10.28 -4.83 19.85
C THR A 154 8.86 -5.35 19.95
N GLU A 155 7.86 -4.47 19.86
CA GLU A 155 6.45 -4.83 20.00
C GLU A 155 5.93 -5.50 18.73
N THR A 156 5.14 -6.57 18.90
CA THR A 156 4.56 -7.32 17.76
C THR A 156 3.78 -6.42 16.78
N PRO A 157 2.91 -5.48 17.20
CA PRO A 157 2.21 -4.59 16.27
C PRO A 157 3.15 -3.72 15.43
N HIS A 158 4.28 -3.27 16.01
CA HIS A 158 5.28 -2.50 15.27
C HIS A 158 5.99 -3.36 14.22
N ARG A 159 6.31 -4.61 14.56
CA ARG A 159 6.97 -5.56 13.65
C ARG A 159 6.02 -6.00 12.50
N GLU A 160 4.74 -6.20 12.79
CA GLU A 160 3.74 -6.65 11.82
C GLU A 160 3.28 -5.53 10.88
N HIS A 161 3.05 -4.30 11.41
CA HIS A 161 2.48 -3.20 10.64
C HIS A 161 3.53 -2.20 10.10
N VAL A 162 4.82 -2.41 10.37
CA VAL A 162 5.98 -1.67 9.84
C VAL A 162 6.14 -0.27 10.43
N THR A 163 5.14 0.58 10.31
CA THR A 163 5.23 2.03 10.56
C THR A 163 4.69 2.54 11.91
N PRO A 164 3.99 1.74 12.75
CA PRO A 164 3.50 2.26 14.03
C PRO A 164 4.59 2.88 14.89
N TRP A 165 5.80 2.32 14.91
CA TRP A 165 6.94 2.88 15.64
C TRP A 165 7.29 4.31 15.17
N LEU A 166 7.07 4.61 13.88
CA LEU A 166 7.34 5.94 13.31
C LEU A 166 6.26 6.96 13.68
N TYR A 167 4.97 6.60 13.54
CA TYR A 167 3.90 7.57 13.69
C TYR A 167 3.34 7.69 15.12
N THR A 168 3.63 6.74 16.01
CA THR A 168 3.25 6.82 17.42
C THR A 168 4.26 7.58 18.28
N ASP A 169 5.46 7.83 17.78
CA ASP A 169 6.45 8.69 18.45
C ASP A 169 6.02 10.17 18.33
N ASP A 170 5.63 10.76 19.45
CA ASP A 170 5.20 12.17 19.50
C ASP A 170 6.34 13.16 19.18
N ALA A 171 7.58 12.77 19.36
CA ALA A 171 8.75 13.61 19.05
C ALA A 171 9.06 13.65 17.53
N ARG A 172 8.58 12.69 16.75
CA ARG A 172 8.79 12.63 15.30
C ARG A 172 7.83 13.58 14.58
N PRO A 173 8.34 14.47 13.72
CA PRO A 173 7.49 15.35 12.93
C PRO A 173 6.62 14.54 11.96
N LYS A 174 5.36 14.97 11.83
CA LYS A 174 4.37 14.29 10.98
C LYS A 174 3.78 15.28 9.98
N LEU A 175 3.60 14.84 8.75
CA LEU A 175 2.96 15.60 7.69
C LEU A 175 1.72 14.83 7.22
N ASN A 176 0.54 15.37 7.49
CA ASN A 176 -0.67 14.86 6.85
C ASN A 176 -0.77 15.40 5.42
N LEU A 177 -1.15 14.54 4.48
CA LEU A 177 -1.30 14.85 3.07
C LEU A 177 -2.78 14.71 2.67
N PRO A 178 -3.62 15.66 3.07
CA PRO A 178 -5.05 15.57 2.83
C PRO A 178 -5.39 15.79 1.35
N TRP A 179 -6.51 15.26 0.93
CA TRP A 179 -7.17 15.66 -0.30
C TRP A 179 -8.10 16.86 -0.01
N GLU A 180 -8.33 17.71 -1.01
CA GLU A 180 -9.19 18.89 -0.91
C GLU A 180 -10.68 18.59 -0.66
N ARG A 181 -11.09 17.33 -0.89
CA ARG A 181 -12.44 16.82 -0.63
C ARG A 181 -12.38 15.61 0.31
N ASP A 182 -13.38 15.46 1.17
CA ASP A 182 -13.49 14.28 2.02
C ASP A 182 -14.22 13.14 1.28
N ALA A 183 -13.46 12.10 0.96
CA ALA A 183 -13.93 10.86 0.36
C ALA A 183 -13.60 9.64 1.25
N SER A 184 -13.34 9.87 2.53
CA SER A 184 -12.91 8.87 3.50
C SER A 184 -13.96 7.77 3.76
N ALA A 185 -15.22 8.03 3.40
CA ALA A 185 -16.31 7.06 3.50
C ALA A 185 -16.19 5.90 2.49
N TYR A 186 -15.43 6.08 1.40
CA TYR A 186 -15.29 5.03 0.38
C TYR A 186 -14.18 4.03 0.73
N ARG A 187 -14.42 2.78 0.32
CA ARG A 187 -13.51 1.65 0.53
C ARG A 187 -13.30 0.89 -0.77
N ILE A 188 -12.07 0.92 -1.29
CA ILE A 188 -11.62 0.23 -2.52
C ILE A 188 -10.34 -0.60 -2.28
N THR A 189 -10.14 -1.07 -1.05
CA THR A 189 -9.08 -2.02 -0.68
C THR A 189 -9.58 -3.47 -0.78
N LEU A 190 -8.69 -4.45 -0.85
CA LEU A 190 -8.97 -5.86 -1.04
C LEU A 190 -8.68 -6.67 0.22
N ASP A 191 -9.68 -6.92 1.05
CA ASP A 191 -9.49 -7.69 2.28
C ASP A 191 -10.49 -8.85 2.44
N THR A 192 -11.68 -8.70 1.86
CA THR A 192 -12.81 -9.64 2.02
C THR A 192 -13.37 -10.06 0.66
N PRO A 193 -14.24 -11.09 0.61
CA PRO A 193 -14.96 -11.46 -0.62
C PRO A 193 -15.79 -10.31 -1.19
N GLU A 194 -16.40 -9.47 -0.35
CA GLU A 194 -17.21 -8.31 -0.76
C GLU A 194 -16.30 -7.23 -1.39
N ASP A 195 -15.12 -6.98 -0.82
CA ASP A 195 -14.13 -6.10 -1.44
C ASP A 195 -13.73 -6.61 -2.83
N MET A 196 -13.52 -7.93 -2.97
CA MET A 196 -13.21 -8.56 -4.26
C MET A 196 -14.34 -8.39 -5.26
N GLN A 197 -15.59 -8.57 -4.82
CA GLN A 197 -16.77 -8.38 -5.67
C GLN A 197 -16.83 -6.93 -6.19
N LEU A 198 -16.69 -5.95 -5.29
CA LEU A 198 -16.69 -4.54 -5.68
C LEU A 198 -15.57 -4.23 -6.67
N LEU A 199 -14.33 -4.63 -6.36
CA LEU A 199 -13.17 -4.35 -7.21
C LEU A 199 -13.30 -4.99 -8.60
N ARG A 200 -13.87 -6.19 -8.70
CA ARG A 200 -14.13 -6.83 -10.00
C ARG A 200 -15.11 -6.02 -10.83
N ILE A 201 -16.23 -5.60 -10.26
CA ILE A 201 -17.22 -4.77 -10.96
C ILE A 201 -16.58 -3.46 -11.42
N LEU A 202 -15.86 -2.77 -10.52
CA LEU A 202 -15.18 -1.52 -10.84
C LEU A 202 -14.19 -1.68 -12.00
N ILE A 203 -13.41 -2.77 -12.01
CA ILE A 203 -12.39 -3.03 -13.04
C ILE A 203 -13.00 -3.55 -14.34
N GLU A 204 -13.91 -4.55 -14.27
CA GLU A 204 -14.42 -5.27 -15.44
C GLU A 204 -15.54 -4.51 -16.17
N GLU A 205 -16.37 -3.73 -15.44
CA GLU A 205 -17.53 -3.05 -16.02
C GLU A 205 -17.32 -1.54 -16.18
N HIS A 206 -16.39 -0.95 -15.40
CA HIS A 206 -16.18 0.51 -15.40
C HIS A 206 -14.73 0.94 -15.72
N ASP A 207 -13.86 0.02 -16.12
CA ASP A 207 -12.44 0.32 -16.43
C ASP A 207 -11.71 1.10 -15.31
N ALA A 208 -12.10 0.90 -14.05
CA ALA A 208 -11.61 1.68 -12.91
C ALA A 208 -10.08 1.65 -12.74
N HIS A 209 -9.43 0.60 -13.26
CA HIS A 209 -7.97 0.48 -13.29
C HIS A 209 -7.26 1.58 -14.12
N ARG A 210 -8.01 2.35 -14.93
CA ARG A 210 -7.52 3.47 -15.75
C ARG A 210 -7.83 4.83 -15.15
N LEU A 211 -8.67 4.89 -14.11
CA LEU A 211 -9.09 6.13 -13.48
C LEU A 211 -8.07 6.60 -12.44
N ASP A 212 -7.89 7.90 -12.31
CA ASP A 212 -7.21 8.53 -11.18
C ASP A 212 -8.10 8.57 -9.93
N ALA A 213 -7.58 9.08 -8.82
CA ALA A 213 -8.33 9.18 -7.56
C ALA A 213 -9.64 9.96 -7.71
N ALA A 214 -9.66 11.04 -8.52
CA ALA A 214 -10.85 11.84 -8.75
C ALA A 214 -11.89 11.07 -9.57
N GLY A 215 -11.47 10.39 -10.62
CA GLY A 215 -12.31 9.53 -11.44
C GLY A 215 -12.92 8.38 -10.67
N LEU A 216 -12.12 7.73 -9.78
CA LEU A 216 -12.60 6.65 -8.90
C LEU A 216 -13.72 7.15 -7.96
N VAL A 217 -13.55 8.31 -7.34
CA VAL A 217 -14.57 8.87 -6.45
C VAL A 217 -15.80 9.32 -7.22
N THR A 218 -15.63 9.93 -8.39
CA THR A 218 -16.75 10.31 -9.26
C THR A 218 -17.56 9.09 -9.68
N LEU A 219 -16.90 7.98 -10.02
CA LEU A 219 -17.54 6.71 -10.32
C LEU A 219 -18.37 6.19 -9.14
N LEU A 220 -17.80 6.17 -7.94
CA LEU A 220 -18.48 5.70 -6.72
C LEU A 220 -19.67 6.60 -6.34
N GLU A 221 -19.58 7.91 -6.55
CA GLU A 221 -20.69 8.85 -6.35
C GLU A 221 -21.85 8.63 -7.33
N ALA A 222 -21.52 8.27 -8.58
CA ALA A 222 -22.52 7.96 -9.60
C ALA A 222 -23.20 6.59 -9.37
N HIS A 223 -22.59 5.70 -8.59
CA HIS A 223 -23.01 4.32 -8.37
C HIS A 223 -23.11 3.96 -6.88
N PRO A 224 -24.03 4.57 -6.10
CA PRO A 224 -24.13 4.31 -4.67
C PRO A 224 -24.49 2.85 -4.34
N GLU A 225 -25.08 2.11 -5.28
CA GLU A 225 -25.33 0.68 -5.14
C GLU A 225 -24.04 -0.14 -5.03
N LEU A 226 -22.97 0.29 -5.71
CA LEU A 226 -21.65 -0.35 -5.61
C LEU A 226 -21.01 -0.09 -4.25
N VAL A 227 -21.14 1.12 -3.72
CA VAL A 227 -20.64 1.48 -2.39
C VAL A 227 -21.30 0.60 -1.30
N GLY A 228 -22.56 0.20 -1.51
CA GLY A 228 -23.29 -0.70 -0.60
C GLY A 228 -22.71 -2.11 -0.49
N ILE A 229 -21.94 -2.59 -1.48
CA ILE A 229 -21.44 -3.99 -1.52
C ILE A 229 -20.55 -4.31 -0.31
N ASN A 230 -19.69 -3.39 0.11
CA ASN A 230 -18.75 -3.58 1.22
C ASN A 230 -18.88 -2.55 2.35
N ALA A 231 -19.97 -1.77 2.37
CA ALA A 231 -20.18 -0.71 3.37
C ALA A 231 -20.19 -1.23 4.83
N GLN A 232 -20.59 -2.50 5.05
CA GLN A 232 -20.62 -3.12 6.37
C GLN A 232 -19.27 -3.64 6.86
N ILE A 233 -18.22 -3.59 6.01
CA ILE A 233 -16.92 -4.14 6.36
C ILE A 233 -16.16 -3.17 7.29
N GLU A 234 -15.97 -3.59 8.52
CA GLU A 234 -15.17 -2.83 9.48
C GLU A 234 -13.67 -3.05 9.24
N GLN A 235 -12.91 -1.96 9.33
CA GLN A 235 -11.46 -2.03 9.29
C GLN A 235 -10.92 -2.55 10.63
N LYS A 236 -10.04 -3.56 10.57
CA LYS A 236 -9.30 -4.00 11.76
C LYS A 236 -8.50 -2.83 12.34
N LYS A 237 -8.55 -2.69 13.66
CA LYS A 237 -7.71 -1.73 14.39
C LYS A 237 -6.32 -2.32 14.62
N LEU A 238 -5.34 -1.45 14.85
CA LEU A 238 -3.99 -1.86 15.21
C LEU A 238 -4.03 -2.78 16.44
N GLY A 239 -3.42 -3.98 16.33
CA GLY A 239 -3.35 -4.95 17.43
C GLY A 239 -4.57 -5.87 17.58
N GLN A 240 -5.49 -5.93 16.58
CA GLN A 240 -6.62 -6.89 16.53
C GLN A 240 -6.38 -8.00 15.51
#